data_eac99dcbcf7c43f905e1dd84273d4c69
#
_entry.id   eac99dcbcf7c43f905e1dd84273d4c69
#
_cell.length_a   1.000
_cell.length_b   1.000
_cell.length_c   1.000
_cell.angle_alpha   90.00
_cell.angle_beta   90.00
_cell.angle_gamma   90.00
#
_symmetry.space_group_name_H-M   'P 1'
#
loop_
_entity.id
_entity.type
_entity.pdbx_description
1 polymer ?
#
loop_
_entity_poly.entity_id
_entity_poly.type
_entity_poly.pdbx_seq_one_letter_code
_entity_poly.pdbx_strand_id
1 'polypeptide(L)'
;KPIASNMTELTFTPKETTAYGDFSVLYSYSTPVAGYSDEGAFRTDKYYSVTTSKHINKYLGGKDVGKKVPQSYIDALVEDK
;
A
#
# COMPACT_ATOMS: atom_id res chain seq x y z
N LYS A 1 -7.97 -0.92 9.27
CA LYS A 1 -7.67 -2.03 10.17
C LYS A 1 -6.23 -1.93 10.68
N PRO A 2 -6.06 -1.73 11.99
CA PRO A 2 -4.71 -1.67 12.54
C PRO A 2 -4.03 -3.04 12.44
N ILE A 3 -2.78 -3.04 12.00
CA ILE A 3 -2.00 -4.27 11.92
C ILE A 3 -1.01 -4.29 13.09
N ALA A 4 -0.44 -3.14 13.37
CA ALA A 4 0.53 -2.98 14.43
C ALA A 4 0.57 -1.51 14.78
N SER A 5 1.42 -1.16 15.74
CA SER A 5 1.62 0.23 16.10
C SER A 5 2.05 1.00 14.86
N ASN A 6 1.32 2.05 14.51
CA ASN A 6 1.62 2.92 13.36
C ASN A 6 1.49 2.23 12.00
N MET A 7 0.83 1.07 11.95
CA MET A 7 0.57 0.38 10.69
C MET A 7 -0.92 0.13 10.58
N THR A 8 -1.51 0.57 9.49
CA THR A 8 -2.95 0.42 9.25
C THR A 8 -3.16 -0.05 7.82
N GLU A 9 -4.01 -1.05 7.66
CA GLU A 9 -4.41 -1.51 6.34
C GLU A 9 -5.85 -1.09 6.08
N LEU A 10 -6.07 -0.47 4.92
CA LEU A 10 -7.42 -0.13 4.48
C LEU A 10 -7.70 -0.89 3.20
N THR A 11 -8.92 -1.40 3.08
CA THR A 11 -9.38 -2.09 1.88
C THR A 11 -10.31 -1.15 1.13
N PHE A 12 -10.06 -0.99 -0.16
CA PHE A 12 -10.82 -0.09 -1.01
C PHE A 12 -11.57 -0.89 -2.07
N THR A 13 -12.80 -0.48 -2.34
CA THR A 13 -13.58 -1.04 -3.43
C THR A 13 -13.62 0.01 -4.54
N PRO A 14 -13.25 -0.35 -5.77
CA PRO A 14 -13.30 0.62 -6.87
C PRO A 14 -14.71 1.19 -7.01
N LYS A 15 -14.78 2.47 -7.36
CA LYS A 15 -16.07 3.14 -7.50
C LYS A 15 -16.87 2.59 -8.67
N GLU A 16 -16.19 2.24 -9.73
CA GLU A 16 -16.83 1.71 -10.91
C GLU A 16 -16.75 0.20 -10.87
N THR A 17 -17.81 -0.42 -11.31
CA THR A 17 -17.81 -1.87 -11.43
C THR A 17 -16.84 -2.27 -12.50
N THR A 18 -15.83 -3.01 -12.13
CA THR A 18 -14.80 -3.45 -13.06
C THR A 18 -14.51 -4.92 -12.81
N ALA A 19 -13.64 -5.47 -13.63
CA ALA A 19 -13.15 -6.81 -13.40
C ALA A 19 -12.17 -6.87 -12.24
N TYR A 20 -11.70 -5.72 -11.77
CA TYR A 20 -10.74 -5.67 -10.67
C TYR A 20 -11.50 -5.83 -9.36
N GLY A 21 -10.97 -6.58 -8.45
CA GLY A 21 -11.55 -6.69 -7.13
C GLY A 21 -11.14 -5.53 -6.24
N ASP A 22 -11.37 -5.72 -4.96
CA ASP A 22 -10.92 -4.76 -3.97
C ASP A 22 -9.39 -4.73 -3.96
N PHE A 23 -8.86 -3.61 -3.52
CA PHE A 23 -7.42 -3.53 -3.28
C PHE A 23 -7.18 -3.04 -1.87
N SER A 24 -6.01 -3.40 -1.32
CA SER A 24 -5.64 -3.04 0.05
C SER A 24 -4.45 -2.13 0.01
N VAL A 25 -4.41 -1.17 0.94
CA VAL A 25 -3.31 -0.23 1.03
C VAL A 25 -2.80 -0.19 2.46
N LEU A 26 -1.50 -0.30 2.61
CA LEU A 26 -0.84 -0.17 3.89
C LEU A 26 -0.47 1.28 4.13
N TYR A 27 -0.89 1.80 5.27
CA TYR A 27 -0.48 3.11 5.75
C TYR A 27 0.57 2.94 6.83
N SER A 28 1.70 3.61 6.66
CA SER A 28 2.71 3.72 7.70
C SER A 28 2.55 5.11 8.30
N TYR A 29 2.19 5.15 9.57
CA TYR A 29 1.73 6.38 10.21
C TYR A 29 0.48 6.86 9.47
N SER A 30 0.54 7.93 8.72
CA SER A 30 -0.61 8.42 7.97
C SER A 30 -0.39 8.40 6.47
N THR A 31 0.67 7.75 6.02
CA THR A 31 1.09 7.78 4.62
C THR A 31 0.88 6.43 3.96
N PRO A 32 0.17 6.37 2.83
CA PRO A 32 0.03 5.11 2.10
C PRO A 32 1.34 4.79 1.41
N VAL A 33 1.87 3.58 1.63
CA VAL A 33 3.21 3.25 1.15
C VAL A 33 3.29 1.91 0.42
N ALA A 34 2.26 1.07 0.51
CA ALA A 34 2.32 -0.24 -0.14
C ALA A 34 0.91 -0.80 -0.23
N GLY A 35 0.77 -1.93 -0.89
CA GLY A 35 -0.54 -2.57 -0.95
C GLY A 35 -0.58 -3.76 -1.87
N TYR A 36 -1.78 -4.29 -2.05
CA TYR A 36 -2.07 -5.40 -2.95
C TYR A 36 -3.25 -5.01 -3.83
N SER A 37 -3.16 -5.36 -5.10
CA SER A 37 -4.25 -5.17 -6.05
C SER A 37 -4.38 -6.42 -6.90
N ASP A 38 -5.26 -6.37 -7.90
CA ASP A 38 -5.41 -7.48 -8.82
C ASP A 38 -4.12 -7.75 -9.60
N GLU A 39 -3.25 -6.77 -9.70
CA GLU A 39 -1.97 -6.93 -10.37
C GLU A 39 -0.87 -7.43 -9.44
N GLY A 40 -1.17 -7.59 -8.15
CA GLY A 40 -0.23 -8.08 -7.18
C GLY A 40 0.19 -7.02 -6.19
N ALA A 41 1.28 -7.26 -5.51
CA ALA A 41 1.78 -6.34 -4.49
C ALA A 41 2.50 -5.16 -5.12
N PHE A 42 2.41 -4.02 -4.46
CA PHE A 42 3.14 -2.83 -4.88
C PHE A 42 3.67 -2.10 -3.66
N ARG A 43 4.69 -1.28 -3.87
CA ARG A 43 5.30 -0.49 -2.80
C ARG A 43 5.83 0.81 -3.38
N THR A 44 5.91 1.83 -2.51
CA THR A 44 6.46 3.11 -2.95
C THR A 44 7.95 2.98 -3.26
N ASP A 45 8.41 3.71 -4.26
CA ASP A 45 9.83 3.79 -4.55
C ASP A 45 10.51 4.90 -3.74
N LYS A 46 9.74 5.63 -2.94
CA LYS A 46 10.27 6.71 -2.12
C LYS A 46 10.70 6.18 -0.76
N TYR A 47 11.88 6.60 -0.33
CA TYR A 47 12.37 6.25 0.99
C TYR A 47 11.88 7.27 2.01
N TYR A 48 11.24 6.82 3.06
CA TYR A 48 10.77 7.68 4.15
C TYR A 48 11.65 7.55 5.39
N SER A 49 11.80 6.33 5.88
CA SER A 49 12.59 6.08 7.06
C SER A 49 12.83 4.57 7.18
N VAL A 50 13.76 4.22 8.07
CA VAL A 50 14.01 2.80 8.35
C VAL A 50 12.75 2.13 8.88
N THR A 51 12.02 2.82 9.76
CA THR A 51 10.80 2.26 10.34
C THR A 51 9.75 2.01 9.27
N THR A 52 9.54 2.95 8.37
CA THR A 52 8.57 2.76 7.29
C THR A 52 8.99 1.62 6.37
N SER A 53 10.28 1.53 6.08
CA SER A 53 10.77 0.42 5.24
C SER A 53 10.51 -0.92 5.91
N LYS A 54 10.71 -1.00 7.22
CA LYS A 54 10.39 -2.23 7.96
C LYS A 54 8.92 -2.56 7.90
N HIS A 55 8.05 -1.55 8.02
CA HIS A 55 6.61 -1.75 7.92
C HIS A 55 6.25 -2.35 6.56
N ILE A 56 6.79 -1.79 5.49
CA ILE A 56 6.52 -2.27 4.15
C ILE A 56 6.99 -3.71 3.98
N ASN A 57 8.22 -3.99 4.42
CA ASN A 57 8.78 -5.32 4.28
C ASN A 57 7.97 -6.36 5.07
N LYS A 58 7.54 -5.99 6.26
CA LYS A 58 6.73 -6.89 7.08
C LYS A 58 5.38 -7.17 6.43
N TYR A 59 4.76 -6.11 5.89
CA TYR A 59 3.44 -6.24 5.28
C TYR A 59 3.49 -7.10 4.02
N LEU A 60 4.51 -6.88 3.18
CA LEU A 60 4.61 -7.59 1.92
C LEU A 60 5.33 -8.93 2.03
N GLY A 61 5.99 -9.19 3.14
CA GLY A 61 6.65 -10.47 3.35
C GLY A 61 8.12 -10.52 2.94
N GLY A 62 8.73 -9.39 2.60
CA GLY A 62 10.14 -9.36 2.25
C GLY A 62 10.55 -8.02 1.67
N LYS A 63 11.84 -7.77 1.64
CA LYS A 63 12.34 -6.46 1.21
C LYS A 63 12.28 -6.27 -0.30
N ASP A 64 12.22 -7.37 -1.05
CA ASP A 64 12.17 -7.27 -2.51
C ASP A 64 10.81 -7.66 -3.06
N VAL A 65 9.81 -7.80 -2.20
CA VAL A 65 8.46 -8.16 -2.62
C VAL A 65 7.72 -6.90 -3.04
N GLY A 66 6.99 -7.01 -4.14
CA GLY A 66 6.17 -5.93 -4.62
C GLY A 66 6.85 -5.08 -5.67
N LYS A 67 6.04 -4.55 -6.57
CA LYS A 67 6.52 -3.69 -7.64
C LYS A 67 6.73 -2.29 -7.10
N LYS A 68 7.88 -1.71 -7.35
CA LYS A 68 8.13 -0.32 -6.94
C LYS A 68 7.38 0.62 -7.86
N VAL A 69 6.61 1.51 -7.26
CA VAL A 69 5.82 2.49 -8.01
C VAL A 69 6.05 3.88 -7.42
N PRO A 70 5.84 4.93 -8.21
CA PRO A 70 5.96 6.29 -7.68
C PRO A 70 4.95 6.53 -6.58
N GLN A 71 5.31 7.36 -5.61
CA GLN A 71 4.37 7.71 -4.53
C GLN A 71 3.09 8.32 -5.10
N SER A 72 3.18 9.06 -6.19
CA SER A 72 2.00 9.65 -6.81
C SER A 72 1.00 8.59 -7.29
N TYR A 73 1.48 7.42 -7.69
CA TYR A 73 0.60 6.33 -8.09
C TYR A 73 -0.24 5.88 -6.89
N ILE A 74 0.41 5.71 -5.74
CA ILE A 74 -0.28 5.27 -4.53
C ILE A 74 -1.24 6.34 -4.04
N ASP A 75 -0.80 7.60 -4.05
CA ASP A 75 -1.65 8.70 -3.63
C ASP A 75 -2.91 8.77 -4.49
N ALA A 76 -2.78 8.54 -5.79
CA ALA A 76 -3.93 8.59 -6.68
C ALA A 76 -4.92 7.45 -6.39
N LEU A 77 -4.43 6.30 -5.99
CA LEU A 77 -5.32 5.19 -5.65
C LEU A 77 -6.23 5.53 -4.48
N VAL A 78 -5.69 6.23 -3.48
CA VAL A 78 -6.47 6.53 -2.28
C VAL A 78 -7.27 7.82 -2.42
N GLU A 79 -6.87 8.72 -3.32
CA GLU A 79 -7.60 9.96 -3.53
C GLU A 79 -8.96 9.73 -4.16
N ASP A 80 -9.11 8.65 -4.88
CA ASP A 80 -10.38 8.35 -5.53
C ASP A 80 -11.43 7.87 -4.53
N LYS A 81 -11.08 7.81 -3.29
CA LYS A 81 -12.01 7.41 -2.23
C LYS A 81 -12.40 8.62 -1.41
#